data_ed7abbbfe1895a1d19ae813100c59fad
#
_entry.id   ed7abbbfe1895a1d19ae813100c59fad
#
_cell.length_a   1.000
_cell.length_b   1.000
_cell.length_c   1.000
_cell.angle_alpha   90.00
_cell.angle_beta   90.00
_cell.angle_gamma   90.00
#
_symmetry.space_group_name_H-M   'P 1'
#
loop_
_entity.id
_entity.type
_entity.pdbx_description
1 polymer ?
#
loop_
_entity_poly.entity_id
_entity_poly.type
_entity_poly.pdbx_seq_one_letter_code
_entity_poly.pdbx_strand_id
1 'polypeptide(L)'
;MKLKTLASLTAIFILLTLVISGVQAQDNGPGGFTFSGGPGDSMETAVIIKGARNSSDGVQAEYYYLEKKFGRQNVDWKLDRQRLMGKEGKKFDMMMIILKDGAKKNVYFDITEFFGKL
;
A
#
# COMPACT_ATOMS: atom_id res chain seq x y z
N MET A 1 -13.57 18.66 48.26
CA MET A 1 -14.41 17.63 48.06
C MET A 1 -15.13 17.64 46.77
N LYS A 2 -15.21 18.60 46.05
CA LYS A 2 -15.96 18.58 44.84
C LYS A 2 -15.18 18.27 43.64
N LEU A 3 -14.00 17.85 43.70
CA LEU A 3 -13.23 17.66 42.51
C LEU A 3 -13.44 16.38 41.84
N LYS A 4 -14.19 15.48 42.36
CA LYS A 4 -14.33 14.22 41.75
C LYS A 4 -14.91 14.28 40.38
N THR A 5 -15.63 15.24 40.04
CA THR A 5 -16.36 15.25 38.79
C THR A 5 -15.48 15.32 37.60
N LEU A 6 -14.28 15.76 37.75
CA LEU A 6 -13.44 15.95 36.58
C LEU A 6 -12.97 14.66 35.94
N ALA A 7 -12.85 13.64 36.70
CA ALA A 7 -12.30 12.42 36.21
C ALA A 7 -13.12 11.79 35.11
N SER A 8 -14.39 11.94 35.14
CA SER A 8 -15.23 11.26 34.17
C SER A 8 -15.13 11.81 32.79
N LEU A 9 -14.70 13.03 32.64
CA LEU A 9 -14.66 13.64 31.35
C LEU A 9 -13.61 13.04 30.43
N THR A 10 -12.51 12.67 30.99
CA THR A 10 -11.45 12.13 30.20
C THR A 10 -11.79 10.81 29.57
N ALA A 11 -12.63 10.04 30.22
CA ALA A 11 -12.97 8.74 29.70
C ALA A 11 -13.69 8.80 28.36
N ILE A 12 -14.53 9.77 28.21
CA ILE A 12 -15.31 9.89 27.00
C ILE A 12 -14.46 10.22 25.82
N PHE A 13 -13.45 10.99 26.08
CA PHE A 13 -12.58 11.43 25.04
C PHE A 13 -11.87 10.30 24.34
N ILE A 14 -11.47 9.31 25.08
CA ILE A 14 -10.75 8.18 24.56
C ILE A 14 -11.60 7.36 23.62
N LEU A 15 -12.86 7.26 23.89
CA LEU A 15 -13.76 6.47 23.07
C LEU A 15 -13.86 7.00 21.65
N LEU A 16 -13.83 8.29 21.50
CA LEU A 16 -13.94 8.89 20.21
C LEU A 16 -12.78 8.56 19.30
N THR A 17 -11.61 8.55 19.86
CA THR A 17 -10.45 8.24 19.05
C THR A 17 -10.47 6.82 18.54
N LEU A 18 -10.99 5.90 19.31
CA LEU A 18 -11.06 4.53 18.87
C LEU A 18 -11.97 4.33 17.67
N VAL A 19 -13.06 5.06 17.65
CA VAL A 19 -13.99 4.91 16.54
C VAL A 19 -13.37 5.35 15.24
N ILE A 20 -12.61 6.39 15.28
CA ILE A 20 -12.02 6.94 14.05
C ILE A 20 -10.92 6.04 13.51
N SER A 21 -10.19 5.41 14.37
CA SER A 21 -9.04 4.64 13.92
C SER A 21 -9.41 3.42 13.09
N GLY A 22 -10.64 3.00 13.11
CA GLY A 22 -11.06 1.87 12.30
C GLY A 22 -11.40 2.22 10.86
N VAL A 23 -11.42 3.48 10.52
CA VAL A 23 -11.81 3.89 9.19
C VAL A 23 -10.59 3.89 8.29
N GLN A 24 -10.68 3.14 7.20
CA GLN A 24 -9.60 3.03 6.23
C GLN A 24 -10.13 3.42 4.88
N ALA A 25 -9.46 4.38 4.25
CA ALA A 25 -9.85 4.81 2.92
C ALA A 25 -9.11 3.96 1.90
N GLN A 26 -9.82 3.57 0.85
CA GLN A 26 -9.21 2.91 -0.28
C GLN A 26 -8.74 3.96 -1.28
N ASP A 27 -7.57 3.76 -1.83
CA ASP A 27 -7.06 4.63 -2.87
C ASP A 27 -7.43 4.01 -4.21
N ASN A 28 -8.24 4.72 -4.98
CA ASN A 28 -8.64 4.27 -6.30
C ASN A 28 -7.81 4.99 -7.34
N GLY A 29 -7.00 4.23 -8.04
CA GLY A 29 -6.16 4.78 -9.08
C GLY A 29 -6.94 5.01 -10.37
N PRO A 30 -6.30 5.63 -11.37
CA PRO A 30 -6.89 5.77 -12.68
C PRO A 30 -7.16 4.40 -13.28
N GLY A 31 -8.27 4.25 -14.01
CA GLY A 31 -8.65 2.96 -14.58
C GLY A 31 -9.44 2.07 -13.65
N GLY A 32 -9.75 2.54 -12.45
CA GLY A 32 -10.63 1.82 -11.53
C GLY A 32 -9.98 0.74 -10.69
N PHE A 33 -8.65 0.64 -10.69
CA PHE A 33 -8.02 -0.33 -9.82
C PHE A 33 -7.95 0.18 -8.38
N THR A 34 -7.89 -0.75 -7.44
CA THR A 34 -7.82 -0.45 -6.01
C THR A 34 -6.62 -1.11 -5.39
N PHE A 35 -6.18 -0.53 -4.28
CA PHE A 35 -5.07 -1.05 -3.50
C PHE A 35 -5.54 -1.41 -2.11
N SER A 36 -5.09 -2.55 -1.62
CA SER A 36 -5.39 -3.01 -0.26
C SER A 36 -4.19 -3.78 0.27
N GLY A 37 -4.29 -4.28 1.48
CA GLY A 37 -3.16 -4.94 2.11
C GLY A 37 -2.08 -3.94 2.46
N GLY A 38 -0.84 -4.30 2.22
CA GLY A 38 0.28 -3.41 2.46
C GLY A 38 0.77 -3.45 3.88
N PRO A 39 1.88 -2.76 4.16
CA PRO A 39 2.52 -1.68 3.39
C PRO A 39 3.43 -2.13 2.25
N GLY A 40 3.58 -3.43 2.00
CA GLY A 40 4.37 -3.89 0.88
C GLY A 40 5.81 -4.27 1.22
N ASP A 41 6.13 -4.41 2.49
CA ASP A 41 7.51 -4.69 2.90
C ASP A 41 7.91 -6.16 2.71
N SER A 42 6.93 -7.03 2.56
CA SER A 42 7.15 -8.47 2.38
C SER A 42 6.03 -9.05 1.55
N MET A 43 6.13 -10.33 1.18
CA MET A 43 5.03 -11.00 0.49
C MET A 43 3.79 -11.09 1.35
N GLU A 44 3.97 -11.29 2.67
CA GLU A 44 2.85 -11.38 3.60
C GLU A 44 2.11 -10.06 3.76
N THR A 45 2.81 -8.96 3.58
CA THR A 45 2.22 -7.63 3.68
C THR A 45 2.17 -6.93 2.33
N ALA A 46 2.11 -7.69 1.26
CA ALA A 46 2.11 -7.13 -0.08
C ALA A 46 0.94 -6.21 -0.32
N VAL A 47 1.16 -5.23 -1.18
CA VAL A 47 0.09 -4.36 -1.66
C VAL A 47 -0.72 -5.16 -2.68
N ILE A 48 -1.99 -5.33 -2.43
CA ILE A 48 -2.87 -6.12 -3.30
C ILE A 48 -3.51 -5.19 -4.31
N ILE A 49 -3.30 -5.51 -5.59
CA ILE A 49 -3.88 -4.73 -6.69
C ILE A 49 -5.08 -5.47 -7.24
N LYS A 50 -6.23 -4.80 -7.26
CA LYS A 50 -7.45 -5.35 -7.81
C LYS A 50 -8.06 -4.40 -8.82
N GLY A 51 -8.81 -4.96 -9.77
CA GLY A 51 -9.52 -4.18 -10.77
C GLY A 51 -8.71 -3.88 -12.03
N ALA A 52 -7.47 -4.29 -12.10
CA ALA A 52 -6.70 -4.18 -13.33
C ALA A 52 -7.22 -5.21 -14.34
N ARG A 53 -7.49 -4.78 -15.54
CA ARG A 53 -8.11 -5.64 -16.55
C ARG A 53 -7.12 -6.59 -17.21
N ASN A 54 -5.88 -6.18 -17.24
CA ASN A 54 -4.82 -6.95 -17.88
C ASN A 54 -3.47 -6.57 -17.29
N SER A 55 -2.42 -7.19 -17.78
CA SER A 55 -1.07 -6.96 -17.27
C SER A 55 -0.60 -5.52 -17.47
N SER A 56 -0.99 -4.90 -18.56
CA SER A 56 -0.60 -3.51 -18.81
C SER A 56 -1.21 -2.57 -17.78
N ASP A 57 -2.49 -2.73 -17.49
CA ASP A 57 -3.16 -1.95 -16.45
C ASP A 57 -2.51 -2.20 -15.10
N GLY A 58 -2.15 -3.46 -14.83
CA GLY A 58 -1.51 -3.83 -13.58
C GLY A 58 -0.16 -3.16 -13.37
N VAL A 59 0.66 -3.10 -14.42
CA VAL A 59 1.93 -2.42 -14.34
C VAL A 59 1.73 -0.93 -14.07
N GLN A 60 0.74 -0.32 -14.73
CA GLN A 60 0.42 1.08 -14.45
C GLN A 60 0.02 1.27 -12.99
N ALA A 61 -0.72 0.33 -12.42
CA ALA A 61 -1.11 0.41 -11.03
C ALA A 61 0.10 0.36 -10.09
N GLU A 62 1.07 -0.50 -10.39
CA GLU A 62 2.29 -0.57 -9.59
C GLU A 62 3.03 0.76 -9.57
N TYR A 63 3.26 1.34 -10.74
CA TYR A 63 3.96 2.62 -10.82
C TYR A 63 3.16 3.76 -10.21
N TYR A 64 1.84 3.76 -10.39
CA TYR A 64 0.99 4.74 -9.74
C TYR A 64 1.15 4.68 -8.22
N TYR A 65 1.13 3.47 -7.66
CA TYR A 65 1.31 3.31 -6.22
C TYR A 65 2.68 3.84 -5.76
N LEU A 66 3.73 3.51 -6.49
CA LEU A 66 5.08 3.96 -6.12
C LEU A 66 5.18 5.47 -6.17
N GLU A 67 4.57 6.10 -7.16
CA GLU A 67 4.61 7.55 -7.27
C GLU A 67 3.81 8.24 -6.18
N LYS A 68 2.67 7.67 -5.82
CA LYS A 68 1.89 8.25 -4.73
C LYS A 68 2.62 8.15 -3.40
N LYS A 69 3.35 7.09 -3.20
CA LYS A 69 4.00 6.84 -1.91
C LYS A 69 5.39 7.45 -1.80
N PHE A 70 6.16 7.44 -2.87
CA PHE A 70 7.58 7.80 -2.82
C PHE A 70 7.93 9.04 -3.65
N GLY A 71 7.02 9.53 -4.47
CA GLY A 71 7.28 10.69 -5.31
C GLY A 71 7.50 10.33 -6.77
N ARG A 72 8.14 11.22 -7.49
CA ARG A 72 8.28 11.07 -8.94
C ARG A 72 9.42 10.15 -9.30
N GLN A 73 9.16 9.24 -10.21
CA GLN A 73 10.17 8.34 -10.73
C GLN A 73 11.30 9.12 -11.40
N ASN A 74 12.52 8.67 -11.15
CA ASN A 74 13.75 9.27 -11.68
C ASN A 74 14.04 10.68 -11.13
N VAL A 75 13.28 11.12 -10.15
CA VAL A 75 13.53 12.35 -9.39
C VAL A 75 13.70 12.01 -7.92
N ASP A 76 12.67 11.40 -7.34
CA ASP A 76 12.66 11.07 -5.92
C ASP A 76 13.04 9.62 -5.65
N TRP A 77 12.89 8.78 -6.64
CA TRP A 77 13.28 7.37 -6.58
C TRP A 77 13.53 6.85 -7.98
N LYS A 78 14.22 5.72 -8.07
CA LYS A 78 14.40 5.03 -9.35
C LYS A 78 14.25 3.53 -9.14
N LEU A 79 13.83 2.83 -10.17
CA LEU A 79 13.75 1.39 -10.14
C LEU A 79 15.13 0.81 -10.33
N ASP A 80 15.54 -0.07 -9.42
CA ASP A 80 16.82 -0.76 -9.51
C ASP A 80 16.63 -2.16 -10.04
N ARG A 81 15.63 -2.88 -9.54
CA ARG A 81 15.46 -4.29 -9.88
C ARG A 81 14.01 -4.69 -9.71
N GLN A 82 13.58 -5.66 -10.49
CA GLN A 82 12.23 -6.19 -10.43
C GLN A 82 12.30 -7.72 -10.49
N ARG A 83 11.47 -8.39 -9.72
CA ARG A 83 11.46 -9.85 -9.69
C ARG A 83 10.04 -10.38 -9.55
N LEU A 84 9.68 -11.31 -10.43
CA LEU A 84 8.42 -12.03 -10.33
C LEU A 84 8.61 -13.21 -9.39
N MET A 85 7.69 -13.40 -8.45
CA MET A 85 7.76 -14.44 -7.45
C MET A 85 6.41 -15.14 -7.33
N GLY A 86 6.44 -16.40 -6.91
CA GLY A 86 5.22 -17.16 -6.66
C GLY A 86 5.28 -17.84 -5.31
N LYS A 87 4.15 -17.90 -4.61
CA LYS A 87 4.05 -18.59 -3.33
C LYS A 87 2.59 -18.95 -3.06
N GLU A 88 2.37 -20.25 -2.81
CA GLU A 88 1.04 -20.73 -2.41
C GLU A 88 -0.07 -20.35 -3.39
N GLY A 89 0.23 -20.45 -4.69
CA GLY A 89 -0.75 -20.15 -5.73
C GLY A 89 -0.91 -18.68 -6.05
N LYS A 90 -0.21 -17.81 -5.34
CA LYS A 90 -0.25 -16.38 -5.59
C LYS A 90 0.96 -15.92 -6.37
N LYS A 91 0.81 -14.82 -7.07
CA LYS A 91 1.89 -14.20 -7.83
C LYS A 91 2.19 -12.83 -7.25
N PHE A 92 3.48 -12.56 -7.11
CA PHE A 92 3.95 -11.30 -6.55
C PHE A 92 4.97 -10.67 -7.47
N ASP A 93 4.95 -9.37 -7.54
CA ASP A 93 5.98 -8.60 -8.20
C ASP A 93 6.73 -7.82 -7.12
N MET A 94 8.04 -8.04 -7.03
CA MET A 94 8.87 -7.32 -6.09
C MET A 94 9.64 -6.26 -6.85
N MET A 95 9.44 -5.01 -6.48
CA MET A 95 10.15 -3.89 -7.10
C MET A 95 11.11 -3.31 -6.09
N MET A 96 12.40 -3.40 -6.39
CA MET A 96 13.41 -2.78 -5.57
C MET A 96 13.69 -1.39 -6.10
N ILE A 97 13.47 -0.39 -5.26
CA ILE A 97 13.68 1.00 -5.64
C ILE A 97 14.80 1.60 -4.79
N ILE A 98 15.43 2.62 -5.34
CA ILE A 98 16.44 3.39 -4.64
C ILE A 98 15.89 4.78 -4.45
N LEU A 99 15.82 5.20 -3.18
CA LEU A 99 15.32 6.53 -2.83
C LEU A 99 16.39 7.58 -3.04
N LYS A 100 15.99 8.84 -2.98
CA LYS A 100 16.87 9.95 -3.25
C LYS A 100 18.10 9.99 -2.33
N ASP A 101 17.94 9.54 -1.10
CA ASP A 101 19.04 9.49 -0.12
C ASP A 101 19.90 8.23 -0.29
N GLY A 102 19.64 7.40 -1.28
CA GLY A 102 20.37 6.18 -1.53
C GLY A 102 19.84 4.94 -0.82
N ALA A 103 18.82 5.08 0.00
CA ALA A 103 18.22 3.93 0.68
C ALA A 103 17.50 3.04 -0.32
N LYS A 104 17.62 1.72 -0.14
CA LYS A 104 16.93 0.75 -0.98
C LYS A 104 15.70 0.24 -0.27
N LYS A 105 14.62 0.09 -1.03
CA LYS A 105 13.37 -0.46 -0.52
C LYS A 105 12.84 -1.50 -1.48
N ASN A 106 12.39 -2.62 -0.93
CA ASN A 106 11.65 -3.60 -1.70
C ASN A 106 10.17 -3.36 -1.48
N VAL A 107 9.41 -3.27 -2.57
CA VAL A 107 7.97 -3.12 -2.48
C VAL A 107 7.36 -4.33 -3.16
N TYR A 108 6.54 -5.07 -2.43
CA TYR A 108 5.90 -6.28 -2.91
C TYR A 108 4.46 -5.99 -3.28
N PHE A 109 4.09 -6.40 -4.49
CA PHE A 109 2.72 -6.29 -4.97
C PHE A 109 2.15 -7.67 -5.20
N ASP A 110 0.94 -7.91 -4.71
CA ASP A 110 0.20 -9.12 -5.04
C ASP A 110 -0.53 -8.86 -6.35
N ILE A 111 -0.08 -9.52 -7.41
CA ILE A 111 -0.58 -9.31 -8.76
C ILE A 111 -1.40 -10.51 -9.24
N THR A 112 -1.85 -11.33 -8.32
CA THR A 112 -2.52 -12.59 -8.64
C THR A 112 -3.71 -12.38 -9.56
N GLU A 113 -4.49 -11.34 -9.34
CA GLU A 113 -5.72 -11.14 -10.09
C GLU A 113 -5.49 -10.88 -11.57
N PHE A 114 -4.46 -10.13 -11.93
CA PHE A 114 -4.26 -9.76 -13.33
C PHE A 114 -3.08 -10.48 -14.00
N PHE A 115 -2.31 -11.24 -13.25
CA PHE A 115 -1.12 -11.87 -13.79
C PHE A 115 -1.45 -12.76 -14.98
N GLY A 116 -0.76 -12.56 -16.08
CA GLY A 116 -0.96 -13.36 -17.29
C GLY A 116 -2.15 -12.95 -18.15
N LYS A 117 -2.91 -11.95 -17.77
CA LYS A 117 -3.99 -11.47 -18.61
C LYS A 117 -3.46 -10.49 -19.64
N LEU A 118 -3.91 -10.68 -20.88
CA LEU A 118 -3.49 -9.85 -22.01
C LEU A 118 -4.42 -8.66 -22.24
#